data_056740e1b87b71b830ca88347a8b956a
#
_entry.id   056740e1b87b71b830ca88347a8b956a
#
_cell.length_a   1.000
_cell.length_b   1.000
_cell.length_c   1.000
_cell.angle_alpha   90.00
_cell.angle_beta   90.00
_cell.angle_gamma   90.00
#
_symmetry.space_group_name_H-M   'P 1'
#
loop_
_entity.id
_entity.type
_entity.pdbx_description
1 polymer ?
#
loop_
_entity_poly.entity_id
_entity_poly.type
_entity_poly.pdbx_seq_one_letter_code
_entity_poly.pdbx_strand_id
1 'polypeptide(L)'
;MRFGLKLNPFEWASHDHKMADRKTEWANIRTVLNSAYGGQTCRFVLALGDYGMGKSFMLSHIYKAATDTQGVLAVRDVLTERPIATRSLLRTAPEFDIPSRIIANLGEGKLVELWNKAKNRKADHLEFKTVFDQLGAGNPAAFQFLVGERLTRDELSPLGARTPLRRPDDTIRSLFATLKLAHLAGYHSVLVLVDEFEAIMSKLGPKAAVSVLDALRAIFDEYGPIRTQAAKLVFVFGVSAQAWDKVGDLERNMVSKTGGGGISPFVERILPSDKIILNPFTLKDTLELVEARLSEVRDDGTKEELYPFTRDSLEFVYTVSKEKPRVILQLCYMLLEKASEQKGISQISKTFAEETLREYNIAPVTEASTAQ
;
A
#
# COMPACT_ATOMS: atom_id res chain seq x y z
N MET A 1 -13.08 -24.89 18.57
CA MET A 1 -14.11 -24.72 17.53
C MET A 1 -14.55 -26.09 17.02
N ARG A 2 -15.71 -26.22 16.34
CA ARG A 2 -16.12 -27.47 15.70
C ARG A 2 -15.25 -27.75 14.45
N PHE A 3 -15.32 -28.93 13.90
CA PHE A 3 -14.58 -29.36 12.70
C PHE A 3 -13.05 -29.47 12.85
N GLY A 4 -12.52 -29.61 14.07
CA GLY A 4 -11.07 -29.71 14.30
C GLY A 4 -10.29 -28.45 13.96
N LEU A 5 -10.94 -27.30 14.05
CA LEU A 5 -10.34 -25.99 13.81
C LEU A 5 -10.18 -25.23 15.13
N LYS A 6 -9.05 -24.56 15.32
CA LYS A 6 -8.77 -23.74 16.51
C LYS A 6 -9.60 -22.47 16.54
N LEU A 7 -9.81 -21.86 15.35
CA LEU A 7 -10.59 -20.64 15.16
C LEU A 7 -11.14 -20.59 13.73
N ASN A 8 -11.98 -19.59 13.41
CA ASN A 8 -12.43 -19.36 12.05
C ASN A 8 -11.31 -18.64 11.25
N PRO A 9 -10.75 -19.28 10.20
CA PRO A 9 -9.58 -18.74 9.49
C PRO A 9 -9.92 -17.71 8.39
N PHE A 10 -11.22 -17.45 8.16
CA PHE A 10 -11.68 -16.65 7.03
C PHE A 10 -11.86 -15.17 7.35
N GLU A 11 -11.14 -14.67 8.37
CA GLU A 11 -11.13 -13.24 8.64
C GLU A 11 -10.50 -12.47 7.47
N TRP A 12 -11.30 -11.58 6.85
CA TRP A 12 -10.91 -10.84 5.63
C TRP A 12 -10.20 -9.52 5.90
N ALA A 13 -10.16 -9.07 7.15
CA ALA A 13 -9.48 -7.84 7.56
C ALA A 13 -8.02 -8.08 7.96
N SER A 14 -7.63 -9.31 8.30
CA SER A 14 -6.27 -9.65 8.67
C SER A 14 -5.35 -9.75 7.45
N HIS A 15 -4.15 -9.18 7.56
CA HIS A 15 -3.10 -9.25 6.55
C HIS A 15 -1.95 -10.18 6.95
N ASP A 16 -2.10 -10.95 8.03
CA ASP A 16 -1.04 -11.81 8.59
C ASP A 16 -0.97 -13.21 8.02
N HIS A 17 -1.95 -13.55 7.19
CA HIS A 17 -2.01 -14.87 6.55
C HIS A 17 -0.97 -15.05 5.44
N LYS A 18 -0.63 -16.30 5.15
CA LYS A 18 0.25 -16.64 4.03
C LYS A 18 -0.40 -16.30 2.69
N MET A 19 0.42 -15.88 1.74
CA MET A 19 -0.03 -15.69 0.36
C MET A 19 -0.19 -17.06 -0.29
N ALA A 20 -1.42 -17.46 -0.61
CA ALA A 20 -1.72 -18.78 -1.11
C ALA A 20 -1.78 -18.85 -2.65
N ASP A 21 -2.18 -17.80 -3.33
CA ASP A 21 -2.81 -17.88 -4.65
C ASP A 21 -2.35 -16.85 -5.68
N ARG A 22 -1.54 -15.88 -5.34
CA ARG A 22 -1.02 -14.82 -6.22
C ARG A 22 0.41 -15.06 -6.70
N LYS A 23 0.73 -16.32 -7.04
CA LYS A 23 2.12 -16.72 -7.37
C LYS A 23 2.69 -15.96 -8.55
N THR A 24 1.88 -15.77 -9.61
CA THR A 24 2.30 -15.07 -10.84
C THR A 24 2.46 -13.58 -10.59
N GLU A 25 1.46 -12.92 -10.00
CA GLU A 25 1.53 -11.49 -9.66
C GLU A 25 2.66 -11.22 -8.67
N TRP A 26 2.86 -12.11 -7.70
CA TRP A 26 3.97 -12.02 -6.76
C TRP A 26 5.34 -12.14 -7.44
N ALA A 27 5.51 -13.08 -8.36
CA ALA A 27 6.74 -13.23 -9.14
C ALA A 27 7.02 -11.98 -10.00
N ASN A 28 5.98 -11.43 -10.65
CA ASN A 28 6.07 -10.21 -11.44
C ASN A 28 6.49 -9.01 -10.57
N ILE A 29 5.83 -8.80 -9.43
CA ILE A 29 6.19 -7.74 -8.49
C ILE A 29 7.63 -7.87 -8.02
N ARG A 30 8.06 -9.06 -7.62
CA ARG A 30 9.46 -9.30 -7.20
C ARG A 30 10.45 -8.97 -8.29
N THR A 31 10.16 -9.33 -9.54
CA THR A 31 11.02 -9.01 -10.70
C THR A 31 11.11 -7.50 -10.89
N VAL A 32 9.99 -6.78 -10.85
CA VAL A 32 9.95 -5.33 -10.97
C VAL A 32 10.70 -4.64 -9.82
N LEU A 33 10.49 -5.08 -8.58
CA LEU A 33 11.16 -4.50 -7.40
C LEU A 33 12.69 -4.77 -7.44
N ASN A 34 13.12 -5.96 -7.79
CA ASN A 34 14.55 -6.26 -7.92
C ASN A 34 15.20 -5.40 -9.01
N SER A 35 14.52 -5.20 -10.14
CA SER A 35 14.96 -4.27 -11.19
C SER A 35 15.00 -2.82 -10.68
N ALA A 36 14.00 -2.39 -9.89
CA ALA A 36 13.94 -1.06 -9.31
C ALA A 36 15.09 -0.82 -8.31
N TYR A 37 15.39 -1.79 -7.44
CA TYR A 37 16.51 -1.71 -6.50
C TYR A 37 17.87 -1.68 -7.20
N GLY A 38 18.01 -2.33 -8.37
CA GLY A 38 19.19 -2.26 -9.23
C GLY A 38 19.30 -0.97 -10.05
N GLY A 39 18.19 -0.26 -10.30
CA GLY A 39 18.11 0.90 -11.16
C GLY A 39 18.80 2.16 -10.61
N GLN A 40 18.77 3.24 -11.41
CA GLN A 40 19.36 4.54 -11.05
C GLN A 40 18.33 5.68 -11.01
N THR A 41 17.05 5.38 -11.17
CA THR A 41 15.95 6.37 -11.22
C THR A 41 14.95 6.09 -10.11
N CYS A 42 14.21 7.13 -9.70
CA CYS A 42 12.96 6.94 -8.97
C CYS A 42 12.03 6.06 -9.83
N ARG A 43 11.26 5.17 -9.20
CA ARG A 43 10.39 4.26 -9.92
C ARG A 43 9.00 4.19 -9.30
N PHE A 44 7.99 4.18 -10.13
CA PHE A 44 6.60 4.04 -9.75
C PHE A 44 6.04 2.71 -10.27
N VAL A 45 5.49 1.92 -9.37
CA VAL A 45 4.88 0.62 -9.66
C VAL A 45 3.42 0.68 -9.26
N LEU A 46 2.53 0.12 -10.06
CA LEU A 46 1.09 0.05 -9.77
C LEU A 46 0.67 -1.39 -9.49
N ALA A 47 0.00 -1.59 -8.36
CA ALA A 47 -0.79 -2.77 -8.08
C ALA A 47 -2.27 -2.45 -8.39
N LEU A 48 -2.69 -2.80 -9.59
CA LEU A 48 -4.03 -2.52 -10.13
C LEU A 48 -5.00 -3.65 -9.82
N GLY A 49 -6.16 -3.32 -9.30
CA GLY A 49 -7.21 -4.31 -9.07
C GLY A 49 -8.45 -3.65 -8.49
N ASP A 50 -9.62 -4.19 -8.77
CA ASP A 50 -10.89 -3.69 -8.23
C ASP A 50 -10.98 -3.86 -6.70
N TYR A 51 -12.04 -3.28 -6.13
CA TYR A 51 -12.30 -3.44 -4.72
C TYR A 51 -12.47 -4.92 -4.33
N GLY A 52 -11.75 -5.35 -3.28
CA GLY A 52 -11.77 -6.74 -2.80
C GLY A 52 -10.81 -7.69 -3.51
N MET A 53 -10.00 -7.24 -4.48
CA MET A 53 -9.00 -8.05 -5.20
C MET A 53 -7.71 -8.33 -4.43
N GLY A 54 -7.57 -7.81 -3.20
CA GLY A 54 -6.41 -8.09 -2.36
C GLY A 54 -5.23 -7.15 -2.54
N LYS A 55 -5.43 -5.90 -3.02
CA LYS A 55 -4.37 -4.88 -3.13
C LYS A 55 -3.64 -4.66 -1.80
N SER A 56 -4.38 -4.34 -0.75
CA SER A 56 -3.81 -4.10 0.60
C SER A 56 -3.08 -5.32 1.17
N PHE A 57 -3.60 -6.52 0.88
CA PHE A 57 -2.95 -7.77 1.24
C PHE A 57 -1.62 -7.95 0.50
N MET A 58 -1.59 -7.68 -0.81
CA MET A 58 -0.37 -7.70 -1.62
C MET A 58 0.67 -6.69 -1.10
N LEU A 59 0.25 -5.44 -0.83
CA LEU A 59 1.13 -4.41 -0.27
C LEU A 59 1.70 -4.81 1.10
N SER A 60 0.91 -5.45 1.96
CA SER A 60 1.40 -5.98 3.24
C SER A 60 2.49 -7.05 3.05
N HIS A 61 2.33 -7.94 2.08
CA HIS A 61 3.33 -8.96 1.76
C HIS A 61 4.61 -8.36 1.17
N ILE A 62 4.47 -7.35 0.30
CA ILE A 62 5.61 -6.59 -0.21
C ILE A 62 6.34 -5.91 0.95
N TYR A 63 5.62 -5.29 1.89
CA TYR A 63 6.20 -4.64 3.06
C TYR A 63 7.02 -5.63 3.90
N LYS A 64 6.43 -6.79 4.25
CA LYS A 64 7.13 -7.84 5.01
C LYS A 64 8.41 -8.30 4.28
N ALA A 65 8.30 -8.63 2.99
CA ALA A 65 9.45 -9.07 2.20
C ALA A 65 10.55 -8.00 2.08
N ALA A 66 10.17 -6.73 1.95
CA ALA A 66 11.12 -5.62 1.88
C ALA A 66 11.80 -5.36 3.22
N THR A 67 11.08 -5.51 4.34
CA THR A 67 11.65 -5.38 5.69
C THR A 67 12.71 -6.44 5.97
N ASP A 68 12.55 -7.64 5.42
CA ASP A 68 13.50 -8.74 5.53
C ASP A 68 14.66 -8.61 4.52
N THR A 69 14.58 -7.67 3.57
CA THR A 69 15.61 -7.46 2.54
C THR A 69 16.69 -6.51 3.07
N GLN A 70 17.92 -7.00 3.14
CA GLN A 70 19.05 -6.19 3.58
C GLN A 70 19.25 -4.94 2.71
N GLY A 71 19.36 -3.78 3.35
CA GLY A 71 19.61 -2.51 2.69
C GLY A 71 18.38 -1.87 2.05
N VAL A 72 17.19 -2.42 2.27
CA VAL A 72 15.92 -1.80 1.89
C VAL A 72 15.24 -1.22 3.13
N LEU A 73 14.80 0.02 3.05
CA LEU A 73 14.00 0.69 4.07
C LEU A 73 12.56 0.77 3.55
N ALA A 74 11.65 0.01 4.15
CA ALA A 74 10.26 -0.02 3.74
C ALA A 74 9.41 0.95 4.58
N VAL A 75 8.52 1.67 3.90
CA VAL A 75 7.54 2.60 4.48
C VAL A 75 6.17 2.24 3.94
N ARG A 76 5.17 2.12 4.81
CA ARG A 76 3.78 1.91 4.40
C ARG A 76 2.96 3.14 4.74
N ASP A 77 2.15 3.59 3.80
CA ASP A 77 1.22 4.69 3.94
C ASP A 77 -0.18 4.28 3.44
N VAL A 78 -1.21 4.62 4.21
CA VAL A 78 -2.61 4.43 3.83
C VAL A 78 -3.24 5.81 3.72
N LEU A 79 -3.55 6.25 2.50
CA LEU A 79 -3.95 7.64 2.25
C LEU A 79 -5.28 8.04 2.92
N THR A 80 -6.12 7.07 3.28
CA THR A 80 -7.36 7.34 4.02
C THR A 80 -7.15 7.52 5.53
N GLU A 81 -6.01 7.07 6.05
CA GLU A 81 -5.62 7.23 7.43
C GLU A 81 -4.78 8.50 7.62
N ARG A 82 -5.00 9.21 8.71
CA ARG A 82 -4.14 10.36 9.05
C ARG A 82 -2.80 9.84 9.57
N PRO A 83 -1.66 10.31 9.06
CA PRO A 83 -0.37 10.05 9.69
C PRO A 83 -0.42 10.56 11.14
N ILE A 84 0.21 9.81 12.04
CA ILE A 84 0.10 9.97 13.51
C ILE A 84 0.52 11.38 14.02
N ALA A 85 1.15 12.22 13.20
CA ALA A 85 1.77 13.46 13.67
C ALA A 85 1.70 14.67 12.72
N THR A 86 0.85 14.73 11.71
CA THR A 86 0.94 15.87 10.80
C THR A 86 -0.18 16.89 10.94
N ARG A 87 0.15 18.05 11.48
CA ARG A 87 -0.54 19.32 11.18
C ARG A 87 0.19 20.01 10.02
N SER A 88 0.22 19.36 8.85
CA SER A 88 0.92 19.89 7.68
C SER A 88 0.47 21.32 7.32
N LEU A 89 1.43 22.12 6.88
CA LEU A 89 1.26 23.52 6.49
C LEU A 89 0.80 23.71 5.06
N LEU A 90 0.70 22.66 4.27
CA LEU A 90 0.25 22.75 2.89
C LEU A 90 -1.21 23.20 2.85
N ARG A 91 -1.44 24.39 2.29
CA ARG A 91 -2.74 25.05 2.29
C ARG A 91 -3.81 24.34 1.46
N THR A 92 -3.43 23.45 0.53
CA THR A 92 -4.34 22.91 -0.49
C THR A 92 -4.79 21.47 -0.28
N ALA A 93 -4.05 20.64 0.44
CA ALA A 93 -4.44 19.28 0.87
C ALA A 93 -3.35 18.71 1.78
N PRO A 94 -3.21 19.21 3.01
CA PRO A 94 -2.09 18.82 3.88
C PRO A 94 -2.07 17.32 4.21
N GLU A 95 -3.24 16.71 4.25
CA GLU A 95 -3.38 15.27 4.47
C GLU A 95 -2.86 14.39 3.32
N PHE A 96 -2.59 14.98 2.15
CA PHE A 96 -2.06 14.27 0.96
C PHE A 96 -0.65 14.74 0.57
N ASP A 97 0.08 15.41 1.47
CA ASP A 97 1.49 15.74 1.25
C ASP A 97 2.36 14.48 1.34
N ILE A 98 2.56 13.82 0.22
CA ILE A 98 3.29 12.54 0.14
C ILE A 98 4.70 12.62 0.77
N PRO A 99 5.55 13.63 0.50
CA PRO A 99 6.84 13.76 1.15
C PRO A 99 6.77 13.76 2.68
N SER A 100 5.90 14.61 3.24
CA SER A 100 5.72 14.70 4.71
C SER A 100 5.16 13.40 5.29
N ARG A 101 4.23 12.75 4.59
CA ARG A 101 3.66 11.46 5.01
C ARG A 101 4.71 10.36 5.06
N ILE A 102 5.62 10.29 4.08
CA ILE A 102 6.72 9.32 4.08
C ILE A 102 7.59 9.50 5.31
N ILE A 103 8.00 10.74 5.62
CA ILE A 103 8.84 11.05 6.77
C ILE A 103 8.10 10.74 8.08
N ALA A 104 6.82 11.11 8.17
CA ALA A 104 5.97 10.83 9.34
C ALA A 104 5.81 9.31 9.58
N ASN A 105 5.61 8.54 8.53
CA ASN A 105 5.45 7.08 8.62
C ASN A 105 6.78 6.35 8.89
N LEU A 106 7.93 6.93 8.54
CA LEU A 106 9.23 6.46 9.04
C LEU A 106 9.31 6.60 10.57
N GLY A 107 8.78 7.69 11.08
CA GLY A 107 8.77 8.00 12.50
C GLY A 107 10.08 8.55 13.03
N GLU A 108 9.99 9.31 14.13
CA GLU A 108 11.12 9.96 14.79
C GLU A 108 12.23 8.97 15.17
N GLY A 109 11.85 7.85 15.82
CA GLY A 109 12.80 6.83 16.26
C GLY A 109 13.64 6.25 15.13
N LYS A 110 13.04 6.01 13.95
CA LYS A 110 13.77 5.51 12.78
C LYS A 110 14.72 6.56 12.21
N LEU A 111 14.32 7.82 12.16
CA LEU A 111 15.19 8.90 11.71
C LEU A 111 16.38 9.11 12.66
N VAL A 112 16.17 9.00 13.97
CA VAL A 112 17.27 9.02 14.97
C VAL A 112 18.23 7.85 14.75
N GLU A 113 17.71 6.65 14.49
CA GLU A 113 18.54 5.48 14.17
C GLU A 113 19.40 5.73 12.91
N LEU A 114 18.77 6.25 11.83
CA LEU A 114 19.47 6.59 10.59
C LEU A 114 20.56 7.63 10.84
N TRP A 115 20.27 8.69 11.60
CA TRP A 115 21.25 9.70 11.94
C TRP A 115 22.44 9.12 12.73
N ASN A 116 22.16 8.31 13.74
CA ASN A 116 23.22 7.68 14.54
C ASN A 116 24.14 6.76 13.72
N LYS A 117 23.62 6.11 12.69
CA LYS A 117 24.42 5.31 11.74
C LYS A 117 25.21 6.17 10.75
N ALA A 118 24.68 7.33 10.37
CA ALA A 118 25.21 8.18 9.31
C ALA A 118 26.18 9.26 9.80
N LYS A 119 26.01 9.79 11.02
CA LYS A 119 26.74 10.97 11.54
C LYS A 119 28.26 10.88 11.44
N ASN A 120 28.82 9.68 11.46
CA ASN A 120 30.27 9.44 11.33
C ASN A 120 30.70 9.17 9.86
N ARG A 121 29.82 9.29 8.87
CA ARG A 121 30.03 8.93 7.47
C ARG A 121 29.94 10.13 6.53
N LYS A 122 30.66 11.23 6.80
CA LYS A 122 30.68 12.45 5.97
C LYS A 122 29.30 13.12 5.83
N ALA A 123 28.52 13.17 6.90
CA ALA A 123 27.22 13.83 6.93
C ALA A 123 27.29 15.37 6.86
N ASP A 124 28.49 15.97 6.80
CA ASP A 124 28.70 17.43 6.82
C ASP A 124 28.07 18.16 5.64
N HIS A 125 27.86 17.47 4.52
CA HIS A 125 27.21 18.01 3.31
C HIS A 125 25.71 17.72 3.22
N LEU A 126 25.11 17.14 4.27
CA LEU A 126 23.68 16.92 4.30
C LEU A 126 22.93 18.24 4.41
N GLU A 127 21.96 18.43 3.54
CA GLU A 127 20.94 19.45 3.75
C GLU A 127 20.19 19.17 5.05
N PHE A 128 19.88 20.20 5.82
CA PHE A 128 19.29 20.08 7.16
C PHE A 128 20.14 19.33 8.19
N LYS A 129 21.49 19.32 8.03
CA LYS A 129 22.39 18.67 9.02
C LYS A 129 22.08 19.10 10.45
N THR A 130 21.95 20.40 10.70
CA THR A 130 21.64 20.93 12.05
C THR A 130 20.32 20.37 12.58
N VAL A 131 19.32 20.18 11.71
CA VAL A 131 18.05 19.57 12.10
C VAL A 131 18.26 18.12 12.50
N PHE A 132 19.05 17.35 11.75
CA PHE A 132 19.39 15.97 12.12
C PHE A 132 20.25 15.88 13.38
N ASP A 133 21.16 16.82 13.61
CA ASP A 133 21.93 16.93 14.88
C ASP A 133 20.97 17.13 16.06
N GLN A 134 20.02 18.06 15.95
CA GLN A 134 19.02 18.33 16.97
C GLN A 134 18.05 17.15 17.17
N LEU A 135 17.69 16.46 16.08
CA LEU A 135 16.89 15.24 16.14
C LEU A 135 17.64 14.15 16.94
N GLY A 136 18.91 13.94 16.65
CA GLY A 136 19.77 12.99 17.39
C GLY A 136 20.03 13.38 18.85
N ALA A 137 19.90 14.66 19.18
CA ALA A 137 19.95 15.19 20.55
C ALA A 137 18.58 15.09 21.30
N GLY A 138 17.54 14.58 20.64
CA GLY A 138 16.21 14.41 21.23
C GLY A 138 15.33 15.67 21.21
N ASN A 139 15.62 16.64 20.34
CA ASN A 139 14.78 17.83 20.19
C ASN A 139 13.54 17.51 19.32
N PRO A 140 12.32 17.50 19.88
CA PRO A 140 11.10 17.10 19.15
C PRO A 140 10.77 18.08 18.01
N ALA A 141 11.18 19.35 18.09
CA ALA A 141 10.95 20.33 17.04
C ALA A 141 11.68 19.95 15.74
N ALA A 142 12.77 19.15 15.82
CA ALA A 142 13.48 18.70 14.63
C ALA A 142 12.64 17.73 13.78
N PHE A 143 11.97 16.79 14.41
CA PHE A 143 11.04 15.90 13.70
C PHE A 143 9.86 16.67 13.11
N GLN A 144 9.23 17.54 13.92
CA GLN A 144 8.13 18.40 13.49
C GLN A 144 8.53 19.28 12.29
N PHE A 145 9.76 19.80 12.28
CA PHE A 145 10.29 20.57 11.13
C PHE A 145 10.33 19.69 9.87
N LEU A 146 10.91 18.49 9.95
CA LEU A 146 11.09 17.60 8.79
C LEU A 146 9.76 17.16 8.17
N VAL A 147 8.72 16.99 8.99
CA VAL A 147 7.36 16.66 8.51
C VAL A 147 6.53 17.88 8.12
N GLY A 148 7.10 19.09 8.16
CA GLY A 148 6.44 20.32 7.71
C GLY A 148 5.42 20.89 8.71
N GLU A 149 5.55 20.61 10.01
CA GLU A 149 4.69 21.22 11.03
C GLU A 149 4.99 22.69 11.28
N ARG A 150 4.01 23.40 11.85
CA ARG A 150 4.20 24.79 12.26
C ARG A 150 5.05 24.86 13.51
N LEU A 151 6.15 25.60 13.39
CA LEU A 151 7.05 25.89 14.49
C LEU A 151 7.09 27.37 14.77
N THR A 152 7.23 27.73 16.04
CA THR A 152 7.49 29.09 16.50
C THR A 152 8.93 29.48 16.17
N ARG A 153 9.23 30.77 16.29
CA ARG A 153 10.61 31.27 16.06
C ARG A 153 11.62 30.67 17.05
N ASP A 154 11.19 30.45 18.29
CA ASP A 154 12.05 29.90 19.34
C ASP A 154 12.37 28.41 19.09
N GLU A 155 11.41 27.65 18.53
CA GLU A 155 11.60 26.25 18.11
C GLU A 155 12.47 26.13 16.85
N LEU A 156 12.42 27.10 15.94
CA LEU A 156 13.23 27.11 14.71
C LEU A 156 14.68 27.51 14.95
N SER A 157 14.94 28.36 15.95
CA SER A 157 16.29 28.91 16.22
C SER A 157 17.34 27.81 16.48
N PRO A 158 17.09 26.79 17.36
CA PRO A 158 18.03 25.69 17.58
C PRO A 158 18.27 24.83 16.33
N LEU A 159 17.31 24.81 15.40
CA LEU A 159 17.40 24.06 14.14
C LEU A 159 18.22 24.77 13.06
N GLY A 160 18.67 26.00 13.33
CA GLY A 160 19.33 26.85 12.34
C GLY A 160 18.38 27.31 11.22
N ALA A 161 17.06 27.16 11.40
CA ALA A 161 16.05 27.51 10.40
C ALA A 161 15.43 28.89 10.72
N ARG A 162 15.17 29.67 9.67
CA ARG A 162 14.49 30.98 9.82
C ARG A 162 12.99 30.89 9.64
N THR A 163 12.53 29.90 8.88
CA THR A 163 11.14 29.68 8.54
C THR A 163 10.85 28.17 8.53
N PRO A 164 9.64 27.74 8.91
CA PRO A 164 9.25 26.35 8.73
C PRO A 164 9.12 26.02 7.23
N LEU A 165 9.11 24.73 6.90
CA LEU A 165 8.86 24.26 5.54
C LEU A 165 7.43 24.66 5.12
N ARG A 166 7.26 25.46 4.08
CA ARG A 166 5.96 26.07 3.73
C ARG A 166 5.50 25.75 2.30
N ARG A 167 6.38 25.26 1.45
CA ARG A 167 6.12 25.02 0.05
C ARG A 167 6.22 23.51 -0.24
N PRO A 168 5.53 23.00 -1.26
CA PRO A 168 5.72 21.64 -1.72
C PRO A 168 7.20 21.29 -1.97
N ASP A 169 7.97 22.22 -2.57
CA ASP A 169 9.40 22.07 -2.83
C ASP A 169 10.20 21.87 -1.53
N ASP A 170 9.81 22.53 -0.44
CA ASP A 170 10.50 22.39 0.85
C ASP A 170 10.32 20.98 1.43
N THR A 171 9.12 20.39 1.30
CA THR A 171 8.86 19.03 1.77
C THR A 171 9.53 17.97 0.88
N ILE A 172 9.63 18.20 -0.42
CA ILE A 172 10.43 17.37 -1.34
C ILE A 172 11.91 17.44 -0.96
N ARG A 173 12.46 18.61 -0.64
CA ARG A 173 13.84 18.76 -0.16
C ARG A 173 14.07 17.99 1.15
N SER A 174 13.11 18.05 2.07
CA SER A 174 13.16 17.26 3.32
C SER A 174 13.17 15.75 3.05
N LEU A 175 12.36 15.27 2.11
CA LEU A 175 12.38 13.89 1.66
C LEU A 175 13.75 13.53 1.06
N PHE A 176 14.29 14.36 0.17
CA PHE A 176 15.60 14.09 -0.44
C PHE A 176 16.76 14.11 0.57
N ALA A 177 16.73 14.99 1.56
CA ALA A 177 17.68 14.94 2.66
C ALA A 177 17.55 13.64 3.45
N THR A 178 16.32 13.16 3.68
CA THR A 178 16.07 11.87 4.34
C THR A 178 16.57 10.68 3.49
N LEU A 179 16.42 10.72 2.16
CA LEU A 179 16.97 9.68 1.28
C LEU A 179 18.49 9.65 1.27
N LYS A 180 19.16 10.83 1.31
CA LYS A 180 20.61 10.93 1.46
C LYS A 180 21.06 10.40 2.83
N LEU A 181 20.33 10.72 3.88
CA LEU A 181 20.57 10.19 5.22
C LEU A 181 20.43 8.65 5.23
N ALA A 182 19.39 8.09 4.64
CA ALA A 182 19.21 6.64 4.53
C ALA A 182 20.38 5.98 3.77
N HIS A 183 20.86 6.59 2.68
CA HIS A 183 22.02 6.12 1.93
C HIS A 183 23.30 6.10 2.81
N LEU A 184 23.56 7.18 3.52
CA LEU A 184 24.70 7.25 4.46
C LEU A 184 24.57 6.24 5.61
N ALA A 185 23.34 5.92 6.03
CA ALA A 185 23.08 4.89 7.04
C ALA A 185 23.24 3.45 6.50
N GLY A 186 23.51 3.27 5.19
CA GLY A 186 23.76 1.99 4.54
C GLY A 186 22.55 1.37 3.84
N TYR A 187 21.46 2.11 3.68
CA TYR A 187 20.33 1.68 2.88
C TYR A 187 20.54 2.06 1.42
N HIS A 188 20.39 1.09 0.51
CA HIS A 188 20.48 1.37 -0.93
C HIS A 188 19.16 1.77 -1.54
N SER A 189 18.02 1.43 -0.90
CA SER A 189 16.68 1.74 -1.41
C SER A 189 15.71 2.09 -0.27
N VAL A 190 14.77 3.01 -0.58
CA VAL A 190 13.58 3.31 0.21
C VAL A 190 12.38 2.90 -0.62
N LEU A 191 11.62 1.93 -0.12
CA LEU A 191 10.39 1.45 -0.72
C LEU A 191 9.20 2.07 -0.01
N VAL A 192 8.38 2.80 -0.74
CA VAL A 192 7.17 3.45 -0.26
C VAL A 192 5.94 2.73 -0.81
N LEU A 193 5.15 2.16 0.06
CA LEU A 193 3.92 1.45 -0.27
C LEU A 193 2.75 2.35 0.06
N VAL A 194 2.00 2.78 -0.95
CA VAL A 194 0.87 3.71 -0.82
C VAL A 194 -0.41 2.95 -1.12
N ASP A 195 -1.22 2.72 -0.09
CA ASP A 195 -2.52 2.07 -0.22
C ASP A 195 -3.63 3.12 -0.39
N GLU A 196 -4.72 2.68 -1.02
CA GLU A 196 -5.91 3.51 -1.26
C GLU A 196 -5.58 4.80 -2.04
N PHE A 197 -4.72 4.71 -3.06
CA PHE A 197 -4.33 5.86 -3.88
C PHE A 197 -5.53 6.55 -4.55
N GLU A 198 -6.63 5.83 -4.76
CA GLU A 198 -7.92 6.37 -5.20
C GLU A 198 -8.49 7.47 -4.29
N ALA A 199 -8.04 7.56 -3.04
CA ALA A 199 -8.47 8.61 -2.12
C ALA A 199 -8.16 10.02 -2.66
N ILE A 200 -7.09 10.19 -3.43
CA ILE A 200 -6.76 11.44 -4.10
C ILE A 200 -7.91 11.88 -5.00
N MET A 201 -8.52 10.94 -5.75
CA MET A 201 -9.60 11.26 -6.68
C MET A 201 -10.96 11.38 -6.01
N SER A 202 -11.18 10.70 -4.88
CA SER A 202 -12.48 10.66 -4.21
C SER A 202 -12.64 11.75 -3.13
N LYS A 203 -11.54 12.15 -2.48
CA LYS A 203 -11.56 13.11 -1.36
C LYS A 203 -11.13 14.52 -1.76
N LEU A 204 -10.40 14.68 -2.86
CA LEU A 204 -9.90 15.98 -3.31
C LEU A 204 -10.70 16.53 -4.50
N GLY A 205 -10.84 17.85 -4.54
CA GLY A 205 -11.26 18.52 -5.77
C GLY A 205 -10.15 18.45 -6.85
N PRO A 206 -10.50 18.63 -8.14
CA PRO A 206 -9.56 18.45 -9.27
C PRO A 206 -8.24 19.20 -9.13
N LYS A 207 -8.26 20.45 -8.66
CA LYS A 207 -7.04 21.26 -8.48
C LYS A 207 -6.10 20.67 -7.41
N ALA A 208 -6.66 20.20 -6.28
CA ALA A 208 -5.86 19.63 -5.22
C ALA A 208 -5.31 18.26 -5.63
N ALA A 209 -6.09 17.43 -6.32
CA ALA A 209 -5.64 16.17 -6.88
C ALA A 209 -4.46 16.36 -7.85
N VAL A 210 -4.55 17.33 -8.76
CA VAL A 210 -3.44 17.70 -9.67
C VAL A 210 -2.21 18.14 -8.89
N SER A 211 -2.36 18.92 -7.82
CA SER A 211 -1.21 19.35 -7.00
C SER A 211 -0.47 18.16 -6.38
N VAL A 212 -1.18 17.11 -5.97
CA VAL A 212 -0.55 15.87 -5.46
C VAL A 212 0.20 15.13 -6.57
N LEU A 213 -0.42 15.01 -7.76
CA LEU A 213 0.23 14.37 -8.92
C LEU A 213 1.46 15.18 -9.39
N ASP A 214 1.40 16.50 -9.36
CA ASP A 214 2.52 17.37 -9.65
C ASP A 214 3.68 17.18 -8.64
N ALA A 215 3.37 17.02 -7.36
CA ALA A 215 4.40 16.73 -6.35
C ALA A 215 5.08 15.37 -6.62
N LEU A 216 4.32 14.32 -6.96
CA LEU A 216 4.88 13.02 -7.34
C LEU A 216 5.77 13.12 -8.60
N ARG A 217 5.32 13.90 -9.59
CA ARG A 217 6.11 14.19 -10.79
C ARG A 217 7.40 14.93 -10.44
N ALA A 218 7.33 15.98 -9.62
CA ALA A 218 8.51 16.72 -9.19
C ALA A 218 9.52 15.83 -8.44
N ILE A 219 9.05 14.93 -7.56
CA ILE A 219 9.91 13.92 -6.92
C ILE A 219 10.65 13.09 -7.97
N PHE A 220 9.96 12.61 -9.01
CA PHE A 220 10.58 11.82 -10.06
C PHE A 220 11.62 12.61 -10.86
N ASP A 221 11.25 13.80 -11.30
CA ASP A 221 12.09 14.63 -12.18
C ASP A 221 13.32 15.17 -11.44
N GLU A 222 13.17 15.56 -10.17
CA GLU A 222 14.25 16.13 -9.35
C GLU A 222 15.13 15.08 -8.66
N TYR A 223 14.74 13.81 -8.68
CA TYR A 223 15.57 12.72 -8.11
C TYR A 223 16.87 12.51 -8.90
N GLY A 224 16.85 12.73 -10.22
CA GLY A 224 17.99 12.47 -11.11
C GLY A 224 19.34 13.04 -10.62
N PRO A 225 19.42 14.33 -10.24
CA PRO A 225 20.65 14.99 -9.77
C PRO A 225 21.22 14.38 -8.48
N ILE A 226 20.40 13.79 -7.61
CA ILE A 226 20.83 13.26 -6.31
C ILE A 226 21.07 11.75 -6.29
N ARG A 227 20.76 11.04 -7.37
CA ARG A 227 20.71 9.57 -7.48
C ARG A 227 21.94 8.81 -7.00
N THR A 228 23.13 9.43 -7.07
CA THR A 228 24.40 8.83 -6.63
C THR A 228 24.68 9.04 -5.15
N GLN A 229 23.94 9.92 -4.49
CA GLN A 229 24.14 10.32 -3.09
C GLN A 229 22.94 9.97 -2.20
N ALA A 230 21.87 9.45 -2.78
CA ALA A 230 20.62 9.13 -2.09
C ALA A 230 20.25 7.66 -2.26
N ALA A 231 19.56 7.11 -1.28
CA ALA A 231 18.91 5.80 -1.42
C ALA A 231 17.87 5.88 -2.55
N LYS A 232 17.75 4.82 -3.33
CA LYS A 232 16.80 4.74 -4.45
C LYS A 232 15.37 4.81 -3.93
N LEU A 233 14.54 5.59 -4.60
CA LEU A 233 13.15 5.75 -4.20
C LEU A 233 12.25 4.93 -5.11
N VAL A 234 11.52 4.00 -4.53
CA VAL A 234 10.58 3.13 -5.23
C VAL A 234 9.21 3.27 -4.60
N PHE A 235 8.21 3.60 -5.39
CA PHE A 235 6.82 3.63 -4.96
C PHE A 235 6.06 2.41 -5.48
N VAL A 236 5.17 1.86 -4.66
CA VAL A 236 4.15 0.90 -5.09
C VAL A 236 2.79 1.43 -4.66
N PHE A 237 1.94 1.74 -5.62
CA PHE A 237 0.59 2.26 -5.39
C PHE A 237 -0.44 1.15 -5.52
N GLY A 238 -1.25 0.95 -4.48
CA GLY A 238 -2.48 0.16 -4.57
C GLY A 238 -3.62 1.05 -5.07
N VAL A 239 -4.13 0.79 -6.27
CA VAL A 239 -5.16 1.61 -6.90
C VAL A 239 -6.13 0.77 -7.72
N SER A 240 -7.41 1.16 -7.80
CA SER A 240 -8.36 0.52 -8.69
C SER A 240 -8.14 0.94 -10.15
N ALA A 241 -8.43 0.04 -11.10
CA ALA A 241 -8.31 0.35 -12.53
C ALA A 241 -9.12 1.60 -12.90
N GLN A 242 -10.38 1.66 -12.44
CA GLN A 242 -11.25 2.82 -12.67
C GLN A 242 -10.69 4.14 -12.10
N ALA A 243 -10.09 4.10 -10.92
CA ALA A 243 -9.48 5.31 -10.34
C ALA A 243 -8.22 5.72 -11.12
N TRP A 244 -7.45 4.76 -11.59
CA TRP A 244 -6.28 5.02 -12.42
C TRP A 244 -6.65 5.67 -13.76
N ASP A 245 -7.71 5.21 -14.42
CA ASP A 245 -8.22 5.82 -15.64
C ASP A 245 -8.65 7.28 -15.39
N LYS A 246 -9.33 7.54 -14.26
CA LYS A 246 -9.69 8.92 -13.85
C LYS A 246 -8.46 9.82 -13.63
N VAL A 247 -7.35 9.29 -13.10
CA VAL A 247 -6.09 10.04 -12.99
C VAL A 247 -5.61 10.46 -14.38
N GLY A 248 -5.60 9.53 -15.34
CA GLY A 248 -5.20 9.81 -16.71
C GLY A 248 -6.11 10.83 -17.40
N ASP A 249 -7.44 10.74 -17.19
CA ASP A 249 -8.40 11.73 -17.72
C ASP A 249 -8.19 13.12 -17.13
N LEU A 250 -7.97 13.18 -15.81
CA LEU A 250 -7.72 14.44 -15.11
C LEU A 250 -6.48 15.15 -15.68
N GLU A 251 -5.37 14.41 -15.85
CA GLU A 251 -4.14 14.97 -16.41
C GLU A 251 -4.29 15.41 -17.86
N ARG A 252 -4.95 14.59 -18.72
CA ARG A 252 -5.24 14.96 -20.12
C ARG A 252 -6.07 16.24 -20.22
N ASN A 253 -7.09 16.38 -19.38
CA ASN A 253 -7.95 17.56 -19.36
C ASN A 253 -7.21 18.82 -18.90
N MET A 254 -6.22 18.70 -18.03
CA MET A 254 -5.39 19.83 -17.59
C MET A 254 -4.40 20.26 -18.67
N VAL A 255 -3.71 19.32 -19.32
CA VAL A 255 -2.79 19.61 -20.43
C VAL A 255 -3.52 20.32 -21.58
N SER A 256 -4.73 19.89 -21.92
CA SER A 256 -5.53 20.54 -22.98
C SER A 256 -5.90 21.98 -22.66
N LYS A 257 -6.19 22.30 -21.39
CA LYS A 257 -6.55 23.65 -20.93
C LYS A 257 -5.36 24.63 -20.85
N THR A 258 -4.16 24.11 -20.64
CA THR A 258 -2.93 24.92 -20.53
C THR A 258 -2.21 25.15 -21.87
N GLY A 259 -2.83 24.76 -22.98
CA GLY A 259 -2.29 25.03 -24.33
C GLY A 259 -1.11 24.15 -24.73
N GLY A 260 -0.97 22.96 -24.15
CA GLY A 260 0.02 21.97 -24.60
C GLY A 260 1.48 22.31 -24.29
N GLY A 261 1.74 23.26 -23.40
CA GLY A 261 3.09 23.66 -23.01
C GLY A 261 3.78 22.67 -22.09
N GLY A 262 4.32 21.60 -22.63
CA GLY A 262 5.58 20.98 -22.16
C GLY A 262 5.58 20.20 -20.86
N ILE A 263 4.46 19.93 -20.18
CA ILE A 263 4.47 19.17 -18.94
C ILE A 263 3.93 17.76 -19.20
N SER A 264 4.83 16.80 -19.26
CA SER A 264 4.48 15.38 -19.41
C SER A 264 3.72 14.91 -18.17
N PRO A 265 2.56 14.25 -18.31
CA PRO A 265 1.75 13.76 -17.21
C PRO A 265 2.49 12.80 -16.28
N PHE A 266 2.06 12.70 -15.00
CA PHE A 266 2.58 11.73 -14.06
C PHE A 266 2.42 10.29 -14.57
N VAL A 267 1.29 10.00 -15.23
CA VAL A 267 1.00 8.66 -15.79
C VAL A 267 2.04 8.17 -16.80
N GLU A 268 2.72 9.08 -17.51
CA GLU A 268 3.75 8.74 -18.51
C GLU A 268 5.09 8.31 -17.90
N ARG A 269 5.29 8.58 -16.61
CA ARG A 269 6.49 8.15 -15.87
C ARG A 269 6.42 6.70 -15.40
N ILE A 270 5.27 6.06 -15.59
CA ILE A 270 5.03 4.68 -15.17
C ILE A 270 5.18 3.77 -16.38
N LEU A 271 6.17 2.90 -16.32
CA LEU A 271 6.41 1.96 -17.41
C LEU A 271 5.26 0.94 -17.53
N PRO A 272 4.93 0.48 -18.73
CA PRO A 272 3.94 -0.59 -18.91
C PRO A 272 4.27 -1.86 -18.09
N SER A 273 5.56 -2.20 -17.99
CA SER A 273 6.06 -3.33 -17.19
C SER A 273 5.85 -3.18 -15.68
N ASP A 274 5.61 -1.95 -15.21
CA ASP A 274 5.44 -1.63 -13.79
C ASP A 274 3.97 -1.62 -13.35
N LYS A 275 3.07 -1.96 -14.27
CA LYS A 275 1.64 -2.14 -14.01
C LYS A 275 1.35 -3.61 -13.75
N ILE A 276 1.15 -3.96 -12.49
CA ILE A 276 0.83 -5.32 -12.06
C ILE A 276 -0.69 -5.39 -11.86
N ILE A 277 -1.33 -6.20 -12.69
CA ILE A 277 -2.79 -6.38 -12.64
C ILE A 277 -3.10 -7.54 -11.70
N LEU A 278 -3.91 -7.28 -10.69
CA LEU A 278 -4.48 -8.30 -9.81
C LEU A 278 -5.76 -8.82 -10.46
N ASN A 279 -5.67 -9.96 -11.12
CA ASN A 279 -6.79 -10.56 -11.83
C ASN A 279 -7.85 -11.10 -10.85
N PRO A 280 -9.12 -11.24 -11.29
CA PRO A 280 -10.12 -12.04 -10.60
C PRO A 280 -9.60 -13.46 -10.34
N PHE A 281 -10.05 -14.08 -9.25
CA PHE A 281 -9.66 -15.44 -8.93
C PHE A 281 -10.27 -16.43 -9.91
N THR A 282 -9.54 -17.49 -10.19
CA THR A 282 -10.10 -18.70 -10.78
C THR A 282 -10.68 -19.59 -9.68
N LEU A 283 -11.45 -20.60 -10.07
CA LEU A 283 -11.89 -21.64 -9.12
C LEU A 283 -10.68 -22.30 -8.43
N LYS A 284 -9.61 -22.54 -9.16
CA LYS A 284 -8.37 -23.12 -8.61
C LYS A 284 -7.77 -22.21 -7.53
N ASP A 285 -7.66 -20.92 -7.77
CA ASP A 285 -7.15 -19.94 -6.80
C ASP A 285 -8.04 -19.92 -5.54
N THR A 286 -9.36 -20.03 -5.73
CA THR A 286 -10.32 -20.10 -4.61
C THR A 286 -10.09 -21.34 -3.75
N LEU A 287 -9.89 -22.51 -4.35
CA LEU A 287 -9.62 -23.75 -3.61
C LEU A 287 -8.27 -23.66 -2.87
N GLU A 288 -7.21 -23.18 -3.53
CA GLU A 288 -5.89 -22.95 -2.92
C GLU A 288 -5.99 -21.97 -1.74
N LEU A 289 -6.79 -20.88 -1.87
CA LEU A 289 -7.00 -19.92 -0.78
C LEU A 289 -7.68 -20.58 0.43
N VAL A 290 -8.77 -21.31 0.20
CA VAL A 290 -9.52 -21.96 1.28
C VAL A 290 -8.67 -23.03 1.98
N GLU A 291 -7.97 -23.86 1.22
CA GLU A 291 -7.05 -24.87 1.73
C GLU A 291 -5.95 -24.24 2.62
N ALA A 292 -5.29 -23.20 2.12
CA ALA A 292 -4.25 -22.50 2.86
C ALA A 292 -4.77 -21.93 4.18
N ARG A 293 -5.95 -21.29 4.17
CA ARG A 293 -6.59 -20.74 5.37
C ARG A 293 -6.94 -21.83 6.39
N LEU A 294 -7.52 -22.92 5.95
CA LEU A 294 -7.86 -24.04 6.80
C LEU A 294 -6.59 -24.69 7.40
N SER A 295 -5.54 -24.86 6.61
CA SER A 295 -4.28 -25.47 7.06
C SER A 295 -3.58 -24.68 8.17
N GLU A 296 -3.75 -23.35 8.22
CA GLU A 296 -3.16 -22.49 9.26
C GLU A 296 -3.75 -22.73 10.66
N VAL A 297 -4.98 -23.24 10.75
CA VAL A 297 -5.72 -23.34 12.02
C VAL A 297 -6.18 -24.76 12.38
N ARG A 298 -5.84 -25.76 11.56
CA ARG A 298 -6.19 -27.16 11.84
C ARG A 298 -5.41 -27.71 13.00
N ASP A 299 -6.08 -28.61 13.76
CA ASP A 299 -5.39 -29.51 14.64
C ASP A 299 -4.78 -30.66 13.84
N ASP A 300 -3.62 -31.15 14.27
CA ASP A 300 -2.91 -32.24 13.63
C ASP A 300 -3.81 -33.50 13.54
N GLY A 301 -4.04 -33.98 12.33
CA GLY A 301 -4.76 -35.23 12.08
C GLY A 301 -5.92 -35.17 11.08
N THR A 302 -6.37 -34.02 10.61
CA THR A 302 -7.41 -33.94 9.59
C THR A 302 -6.82 -34.18 8.20
N LYS A 303 -7.29 -35.23 7.50
CA LYS A 303 -6.71 -35.68 6.22
C LYS A 303 -7.25 -34.98 4.98
N GLU A 304 -8.44 -34.36 5.07
CA GLU A 304 -9.08 -33.73 3.92
C GLU A 304 -8.76 -32.23 3.86
N GLU A 305 -8.15 -31.81 2.76
CA GLU A 305 -7.61 -30.44 2.54
C GLU A 305 -8.67 -29.35 2.66
N LEU A 306 -9.90 -29.61 2.17
CA LEU A 306 -10.99 -28.65 2.14
C LEU A 306 -12.00 -28.80 3.29
N TYR A 307 -11.94 -29.89 4.08
CA TYR A 307 -12.88 -30.10 5.18
C TYR A 307 -12.91 -28.90 6.13
N PRO A 308 -14.07 -28.37 6.57
CA PRO A 308 -15.41 -28.98 6.45
C PRO A 308 -16.19 -28.67 5.16
N PHE A 309 -15.63 -27.95 4.21
CA PHE A 309 -16.31 -27.64 2.94
C PHE A 309 -16.24 -28.83 1.98
N THR A 310 -17.31 -29.03 1.20
CA THR A 310 -17.25 -29.87 0.01
C THR A 310 -16.77 -29.04 -1.18
N ARG A 311 -16.20 -29.71 -2.19
CA ARG A 311 -15.78 -29.02 -3.41
C ARG A 311 -16.94 -28.28 -4.07
N ASP A 312 -18.11 -28.90 -4.17
CA ASP A 312 -19.30 -28.32 -4.79
C ASP A 312 -19.79 -27.07 -4.03
N SER A 313 -19.65 -27.03 -2.70
CA SER A 313 -19.97 -25.82 -1.93
C SER A 313 -19.03 -24.66 -2.23
N LEU A 314 -17.74 -24.93 -2.46
CA LEU A 314 -16.76 -23.91 -2.83
C LEU A 314 -16.93 -23.45 -4.29
N GLU A 315 -17.34 -24.33 -5.21
CA GLU A 315 -17.71 -23.95 -6.57
C GLU A 315 -18.92 -23.01 -6.55
N PHE A 316 -19.89 -23.25 -5.68
CA PHE A 316 -21.00 -22.35 -5.46
C PHE A 316 -20.56 -21.00 -4.85
N VAL A 317 -19.71 -21.02 -3.80
CA VAL A 317 -19.14 -19.82 -3.20
C VAL A 317 -18.37 -18.99 -4.26
N TYR A 318 -17.56 -19.63 -5.09
CA TYR A 318 -16.84 -19.01 -6.19
C TYR A 318 -17.80 -18.27 -7.14
N THR A 319 -18.87 -18.91 -7.57
CA THR A 319 -19.85 -18.32 -8.47
C THR A 319 -20.54 -17.10 -7.85
N VAL A 320 -20.99 -17.22 -6.59
CA VAL A 320 -21.67 -16.14 -5.87
C VAL A 320 -20.75 -14.96 -5.56
N SER A 321 -19.48 -15.23 -5.28
CA SER A 321 -18.49 -14.21 -4.93
C SER A 321 -18.10 -13.31 -6.12
N LYS A 322 -18.46 -13.66 -7.35
CA LYS A 322 -17.99 -13.00 -8.57
C LYS A 322 -16.47 -12.92 -8.61
N GLU A 323 -15.82 -14.01 -8.26
CA GLU A 323 -14.36 -14.18 -8.36
C GLU A 323 -13.55 -13.22 -7.46
N LYS A 324 -14.21 -12.57 -6.49
CA LYS A 324 -13.56 -11.60 -5.59
C LYS A 324 -13.05 -12.27 -4.30
N PRO A 325 -11.73 -12.30 -4.05
CA PRO A 325 -11.13 -12.95 -2.88
C PRO A 325 -11.75 -12.54 -1.55
N ARG A 326 -12.00 -11.24 -1.35
CA ARG A 326 -12.62 -10.73 -0.12
C ARG A 326 -14.03 -11.30 0.09
N VAL A 327 -14.83 -11.40 -0.97
CA VAL A 327 -16.19 -11.95 -0.88
C VAL A 327 -16.14 -13.44 -0.62
N ILE A 328 -15.20 -14.19 -1.25
CA ILE A 328 -14.98 -15.61 -0.97
C ILE A 328 -14.73 -15.82 0.52
N LEU A 329 -13.80 -15.06 1.11
CA LEU A 329 -13.49 -15.16 2.54
C LEU A 329 -14.70 -14.84 3.42
N GLN A 330 -15.47 -13.79 3.10
CA GLN A 330 -16.69 -13.43 3.83
C GLN A 330 -17.74 -14.54 3.78
N LEU A 331 -17.98 -15.11 2.60
CA LEU A 331 -18.94 -16.21 2.45
C LEU A 331 -18.47 -17.46 3.20
N CYS A 332 -17.19 -17.84 3.08
CA CYS A 332 -16.62 -18.95 3.84
C CYS A 332 -16.71 -18.73 5.36
N TYR A 333 -16.45 -17.50 5.81
CA TYR A 333 -16.60 -17.13 7.23
C TYR A 333 -18.02 -17.38 7.73
N MET A 334 -19.01 -16.82 7.01
CA MET A 334 -20.44 -16.93 7.37
C MET A 334 -20.92 -18.39 7.37
N LEU A 335 -20.54 -19.16 6.36
CA LEU A 335 -20.93 -20.55 6.23
C LEU A 335 -20.33 -21.42 7.37
N LEU A 336 -19.07 -21.17 7.73
CA LEU A 336 -18.41 -21.89 8.81
C LEU A 336 -19.00 -21.54 10.19
N GLU A 337 -19.29 -20.26 10.47
CA GLU A 337 -19.99 -19.83 11.69
C GLU A 337 -21.35 -20.52 11.81
N LYS A 338 -22.18 -20.41 10.77
CA LYS A 338 -23.52 -21.01 10.77
C LYS A 338 -23.49 -22.52 10.94
N ALA A 339 -22.57 -23.21 10.26
CA ALA A 339 -22.39 -24.65 10.41
C ALA A 339 -21.90 -25.06 11.81
N SER A 340 -21.13 -24.21 12.46
CA SER A 340 -20.64 -24.44 13.82
C SER A 340 -21.74 -24.33 14.86
N GLU A 341 -22.74 -23.47 14.64
CA GLU A 341 -23.90 -23.28 15.54
C GLU A 341 -24.94 -24.38 15.41
N GLN A 342 -25.11 -24.97 14.22
CA GLN A 342 -26.14 -25.96 13.96
C GLN A 342 -25.67 -27.38 14.37
N LYS A 343 -26.43 -28.04 15.27
CA LYS A 343 -26.20 -29.46 15.62
C LYS A 343 -26.53 -30.39 14.44
N GLY A 344 -25.67 -31.37 14.18
CA GLY A 344 -25.90 -32.39 13.14
C GLY A 344 -25.22 -32.10 11.80
N ILE A 345 -24.71 -30.90 11.56
CA ILE A 345 -23.93 -30.60 10.35
C ILE A 345 -22.53 -31.21 10.49
N SER A 346 -22.19 -32.19 9.69
CA SER A 346 -20.85 -32.78 9.62
C SER A 346 -19.97 -32.16 8.56
N GLN A 347 -20.58 -31.53 7.54
CA GLN A 347 -19.91 -31.01 6.37
C GLN A 347 -20.72 -29.86 5.76
N ILE A 348 -20.06 -28.84 5.22
CA ILE A 348 -20.69 -27.72 4.52
C ILE A 348 -20.88 -28.13 3.06
N SER A 349 -22.06 -28.68 2.77
CA SER A 349 -22.46 -29.08 1.42
C SER A 349 -22.93 -27.88 0.59
N LYS A 350 -23.09 -28.08 -0.72
CA LYS A 350 -23.67 -27.08 -1.61
C LYS A 350 -25.10 -26.68 -1.18
N THR A 351 -25.95 -27.65 -0.84
CA THR A 351 -27.33 -27.39 -0.37
C THR A 351 -27.33 -26.53 0.89
N PHE A 352 -26.47 -26.86 1.88
CA PHE A 352 -26.33 -26.05 3.09
C PHE A 352 -25.88 -24.62 2.77
N ALA A 353 -24.92 -24.47 1.86
CA ALA A 353 -24.43 -23.14 1.44
C ALA A 353 -25.55 -22.33 0.74
N GLU A 354 -26.31 -22.95 -0.16
CA GLU A 354 -27.43 -22.31 -0.85
C GLU A 354 -28.53 -21.85 0.11
N GLU A 355 -28.94 -22.69 1.04
CA GLU A 355 -29.95 -22.38 2.06
C GLU A 355 -29.47 -21.24 2.97
N THR A 356 -28.24 -21.35 3.48
CA THR A 356 -27.66 -20.32 4.36
C THR A 356 -27.58 -18.98 3.66
N LEU A 357 -27.07 -18.92 2.43
CA LEU A 357 -26.92 -17.65 1.73
C LEU A 357 -28.26 -17.01 1.32
N ARG A 358 -29.31 -17.83 1.10
CA ARG A 358 -30.69 -17.32 0.93
C ARG A 358 -31.21 -16.65 2.19
N GLU A 359 -30.96 -17.21 3.38
CA GLU A 359 -31.35 -16.60 4.65
C GLU A 359 -30.77 -15.17 4.79
N TYR A 360 -29.58 -14.94 4.26
CA TYR A 360 -28.92 -13.63 4.26
C TYR A 360 -29.25 -12.75 3.04
N ASN A 361 -30.21 -13.14 2.19
CA ASN A 361 -30.57 -12.45 0.95
C ASN A 361 -29.42 -12.30 -0.06
N ILE A 362 -28.45 -13.20 -0.03
CA ILE A 362 -27.37 -13.29 -1.01
C ILE A 362 -27.82 -14.25 -2.10
N ALA A 363 -28.48 -13.72 -3.14
CA ALA A 363 -28.95 -14.54 -4.26
C ALA A 363 -27.78 -14.95 -5.16
N PRO A 364 -27.72 -16.24 -5.61
CA PRO A 364 -26.86 -16.59 -6.72
C PRO A 364 -27.31 -15.80 -7.97
N VAL A 365 -26.36 -15.36 -8.77
CA VAL A 365 -26.69 -14.79 -10.10
C VAL A 365 -27.17 -15.96 -10.95
N THR A 366 -28.46 -16.20 -10.98
CA THR A 366 -29.07 -17.10 -11.97
C THR A 366 -28.95 -16.41 -13.33
N GLU A 367 -28.44 -17.12 -14.33
CA GLU A 367 -28.36 -16.70 -15.75
C GLU A 367 -29.73 -16.51 -16.43
N ALA A 368 -30.77 -16.14 -15.71
CA ALA A 368 -32.14 -16.02 -16.20
C ALA A 368 -32.62 -14.56 -16.32
N SER A 369 -31.80 -13.64 -16.86
CA SER A 369 -32.31 -12.32 -17.28
C SER A 369 -31.55 -11.69 -18.46
N THR A 370 -31.06 -12.50 -19.40
CA THR A 370 -30.58 -12.01 -20.70
C THR A 370 -31.51 -12.47 -21.83
N ALA A 371 -32.80 -12.52 -21.54
CA ALA A 371 -33.84 -12.73 -22.58
C ALA A 371 -35.02 -11.81 -22.25
N GLN A 372 -34.91 -10.52 -22.58
CA GLN A 372 -36.00 -9.65 -23.04
C GLN A 372 -35.42 -8.42 -23.74
#